data_188e1167aab1cf5bc6a1d011f82bd392
#
_entry.id   188e1167aab1cf5bc6a1d011f82bd392
#
_cell.length_a   1.000
_cell.length_b   1.000
_cell.length_c   1.000
_cell.angle_alpha   90.00
_cell.angle_beta   90.00
_cell.angle_gamma   90.00
#
_symmetry.space_group_name_H-M   'P 1'
#
loop_
_entity.id
_entity.type
_entity.pdbx_description
1 polymer ?
#
loop_
_entity_poly.entity_id
_entity_poly.type
_entity_poly.pdbx_seq_one_letter_code
_entity_poly.pdbx_strand_id
1 'polypeptide(L)'
;MTTGLEELGLAPGERVRWRPREGARWVEGTVTGRERDGSIGLRDREGRARALPLERIEVATTGRRGGRTWEPATERAARTEQLGLFR
;
A
#
# COMPACT_ATOMS: atom_id res chain seq x y z
N MET A 1 -5.59 -12.01 15.40
CA MET A 1 -4.57 -12.37 14.39
C MET A 1 -4.33 -11.19 13.47
N THR A 2 -3.08 -10.85 13.24
CA THR A 2 -2.77 -9.71 12.39
C THR A 2 -2.76 -10.12 10.93
N THR A 3 -2.99 -9.14 10.05
CA THR A 3 -2.93 -9.37 8.60
C THR A 3 -1.50 -9.29 8.08
N GLY A 4 -0.54 -8.88 8.91
CA GLY A 4 0.81 -8.59 8.47
C GLY A 4 0.97 -7.22 7.86
N LEU A 5 -0.14 -6.50 7.68
CA LEU A 5 -0.12 -5.16 7.10
C LEU A 5 0.18 -4.09 8.12
N GLU A 6 -0.17 -4.32 9.38
CA GLU A 6 0.00 -3.33 10.43
C GLU A 6 1.45 -2.90 10.57
N GLU A 7 2.36 -3.84 10.43
CA GLU A 7 3.79 -3.56 10.52
C GLU A 7 4.26 -2.58 9.44
N LEU A 8 3.51 -2.53 8.35
CA LEU A 8 3.81 -1.64 7.23
C LEU A 8 2.99 -0.36 7.27
N GLY A 9 2.16 -0.21 8.30
CA GLY A 9 1.28 0.94 8.39
C GLY A 9 0.12 0.89 7.42
N LEU A 10 -0.23 -0.30 6.96
CA LEU A 10 -1.31 -0.48 5.99
C LEU A 10 -2.49 -1.19 6.63
N ALA A 11 -3.65 -1.03 6.02
CA ALA A 11 -4.86 -1.72 6.46
C ALA A 11 -5.59 -2.28 5.25
N PRO A 12 -6.31 -3.40 5.42
CA PRO A 12 -7.13 -3.91 4.33
C PRO A 12 -8.16 -2.87 3.90
N GLY A 13 -8.36 -2.75 2.60
CA GLY A 13 -9.28 -1.76 2.06
C GLY A 13 -8.67 -0.40 1.82
N GLU A 14 -7.44 -0.19 2.25
CA GLU A 14 -6.78 1.10 2.06
C GLU A 14 -6.52 1.35 0.58
N ARG A 15 -6.72 2.60 0.16
CA ARG A 15 -6.60 2.97 -1.24
C ARG A 15 -5.15 3.13 -1.64
N VAL A 16 -4.81 2.51 -2.77
CA VAL A 16 -3.43 2.50 -3.26
C VAL A 16 -3.44 2.66 -4.77
N ARG A 17 -2.26 2.90 -5.32
CA ARG A 17 -2.06 2.86 -6.76
C ARG A 17 -0.70 2.24 -7.07
N TRP A 18 -0.59 1.73 -8.27
CA TRP A 18 0.66 1.11 -8.74
C TRP A 18 0.71 1.19 -10.25
N ARG A 19 1.90 0.94 -10.81
CA ARG A 19 2.06 0.78 -12.25
C ARG A 19 2.30 -0.69 -12.53
N PRO A 20 1.58 -1.28 -13.48
CA PRO A 20 1.80 -2.69 -13.83
C PRO A 20 3.23 -2.93 -14.32
N ARG A 21 3.82 -1.93 -14.94
CA ARG A 21 5.22 -1.97 -15.36
C ARG A 21 5.72 -0.53 -15.45
N GLU A 22 7.02 -0.40 -15.55
CA GLU A 22 7.65 0.92 -15.65
C GLU A 22 7.12 1.67 -16.87
N GLY A 23 6.78 2.93 -16.70
CA GLY A 23 6.24 3.75 -17.77
C GLY A 23 4.78 3.57 -18.06
N ALA A 24 4.14 2.59 -17.44
CA ALA A 24 2.71 2.35 -17.62
C ALA A 24 1.89 3.36 -16.84
N ARG A 25 0.60 3.45 -17.16
CA ARG A 25 -0.32 4.30 -16.42
C ARG A 25 -0.53 3.75 -15.02
N TRP A 26 -0.84 4.66 -14.11
CA TRP A 26 -1.20 4.27 -12.75
C TRP A 26 -2.51 3.49 -12.75
N VAL A 27 -2.54 2.44 -11.96
CA VAL A 27 -3.76 1.67 -11.71
C VAL A 27 -4.12 1.89 -10.24
N GLU A 28 -5.37 2.18 -9.96
CA GLU A 28 -5.83 2.37 -8.58
C GLU A 28 -6.59 1.14 -8.10
N GLY A 29 -6.51 0.89 -6.82
CA GLY A 29 -7.21 -0.21 -6.21
C GLY A 29 -7.12 -0.14 -4.71
N THR A 30 -7.25 -1.30 -4.07
CA THR A 30 -7.20 -1.39 -2.61
C THR A 30 -6.29 -2.52 -2.18
N VAL A 31 -5.79 -2.40 -0.95
CA VAL A 31 -4.99 -3.44 -0.31
C VAL A 31 -5.91 -4.53 0.19
N THR A 32 -5.55 -5.79 -0.04
CA THR A 32 -6.33 -6.92 0.46
C THR A 32 -5.62 -7.66 1.59
N GLY A 33 -4.28 -7.75 1.54
CA GLY A 33 -3.55 -8.46 2.58
C GLY A 33 -2.08 -8.53 2.24
N ARG A 34 -1.36 -9.33 2.99
CA ARG A 34 0.06 -9.57 2.76
C ARG A 34 0.24 -11.03 2.40
N GLU A 35 0.94 -11.29 1.30
CA GLU A 35 1.17 -12.63 0.83
C GLU A 35 2.32 -13.29 1.58
N ARG A 36 2.43 -14.60 1.46
CA ARG A 36 3.48 -15.35 2.15
C ARG A 36 4.89 -14.90 1.81
N ASP A 37 5.08 -14.49 0.56
CA ASP A 37 6.40 -14.06 0.11
C ASP A 37 6.72 -12.61 0.50
N GLY A 38 5.81 -11.97 1.22
CA GLY A 38 5.98 -10.59 1.64
C GLY A 38 5.40 -9.56 0.70
N SER A 39 4.94 -9.97 -0.48
CA SER A 39 4.31 -9.04 -1.41
C SER A 39 2.95 -8.60 -0.87
N ILE A 40 2.44 -7.52 -1.42
CA ILE A 40 1.18 -6.94 -0.97
C ILE A 40 0.07 -7.37 -1.91
N GLY A 41 -0.97 -7.96 -1.35
CA GLY A 41 -2.16 -8.32 -2.10
C GLY A 41 -2.97 -7.09 -2.43
N LEU A 42 -3.41 -7.01 -3.68
CA LEU A 42 -4.10 -5.85 -4.21
C LEU A 42 -5.31 -6.30 -5.03
N ARG A 43 -6.29 -5.42 -5.11
CA ARG A 43 -7.45 -5.64 -5.98
C ARG A 43 -7.72 -4.35 -6.74
N ASP A 44 -7.77 -4.44 -8.08
CA ASP A 44 -8.02 -3.26 -8.88
C ASP A 44 -9.53 -2.97 -8.95
N ARG A 45 -9.88 -1.92 -9.69
CA ARG A 45 -11.28 -1.48 -9.77
C ARG A 45 -12.19 -2.50 -10.43
N GLU A 46 -11.64 -3.36 -11.26
CA GLU A 46 -12.40 -4.43 -11.91
C GLU A 46 -12.48 -5.68 -11.07
N GLY A 47 -11.89 -5.66 -9.88
CA GLY A 47 -11.94 -6.80 -8.98
C GLY A 47 -10.84 -7.82 -9.21
N ARG A 48 -9.87 -7.52 -10.08
CA ARG A 48 -8.78 -8.46 -10.35
C ARG A 48 -7.76 -8.42 -9.21
N ALA A 49 -7.32 -9.60 -8.81
CA ALA A 49 -6.32 -9.72 -7.75
C ALA A 49 -4.93 -9.58 -8.32
N ARG A 50 -4.07 -8.93 -7.54
CA ARG A 50 -2.67 -8.75 -7.87
C ARG A 50 -1.82 -8.86 -6.61
N ALA A 51 -0.53 -9.12 -6.78
CA ALA A 51 0.41 -9.08 -5.67
C ALA A 51 1.69 -8.40 -6.17
N LEU A 52 2.13 -7.38 -5.47
CA LEU A 52 3.31 -6.62 -5.85
C LEU A 52 4.18 -6.34 -4.64
N PRO A 53 5.49 -6.17 -4.84
CA PRO A 53 6.35 -5.75 -3.74
C PRO A 53 6.00 -4.35 -3.29
N LEU A 54 6.29 -4.07 -2.03
CA LEU A 54 5.94 -2.80 -1.40
C LEU A 54 6.50 -1.60 -2.17
N GLU A 55 7.67 -1.75 -2.76
CA GLU A 55 8.35 -0.68 -3.49
C GLU A 55 7.59 -0.18 -4.70
N ARG A 56 6.62 -0.94 -5.16
CA ARG A 56 5.88 -0.60 -6.37
C ARG A 56 4.55 0.07 -6.10
N ILE A 57 4.26 0.35 -4.84
CA ILE A 57 2.94 0.78 -4.41
C ILE A 57 3.01 2.17 -3.80
N GLU A 58 2.01 3.00 -4.10
CA GLU A 58 1.81 4.28 -3.42
C GLU A 58 0.46 4.25 -2.72
N VAL A 59 0.41 4.85 -1.56
CA VAL A 59 -0.77 4.84 -0.69
C VAL A 59 -1.41 6.22 -0.71
N ALA A 60 -2.73 6.25 -0.82
CA ALA A 60 -3.47 7.51 -0.73
C ALA A 60 -3.36 8.04 0.70
N THR A 61 -3.07 9.33 0.81
CA THR A 61 -2.95 9.97 2.10
C THR A 61 -3.50 11.39 1.98
N THR A 62 -3.65 12.05 3.12
CA THR A 62 -4.12 13.43 3.13
C THR A 62 -2.92 14.35 3.21
N GLY A 63 -2.84 15.29 2.27
CA GLY A 63 -1.78 16.26 2.25
C GLY A 63 -1.97 17.33 3.29
N ARG A 64 -1.00 18.22 3.37
CA ARG A 64 -0.94 19.28 4.37
C ARG A 64 -2.19 20.17 4.40
N ARG A 65 -2.79 20.38 3.23
CA ARG A 65 -3.96 21.24 3.09
C ARG A 65 -5.27 20.48 3.02
N GLY A 66 -5.24 19.22 3.43
CA GLY A 66 -6.43 18.38 3.42
C GLY A 66 -6.74 17.74 2.07
N GLY A 67 -5.99 18.04 1.02
CA GLY A 67 -6.18 17.43 -0.28
C GLY A 67 -5.59 16.04 -0.35
N ARG A 68 -6.10 15.25 -1.28
CA ARG A 68 -5.58 13.90 -1.49
C ARG A 68 -4.19 13.96 -2.13
N THR A 69 -3.30 13.15 -1.62
CA THR A 69 -1.99 12.98 -2.23
C THR A 69 -1.59 11.52 -2.13
N TRP A 70 -0.43 11.17 -2.68
CA TRP A 70 0.06 9.80 -2.68
C TRP A 70 1.44 9.78 -2.04
N GLU A 71 1.71 8.75 -1.25
CA GLU A 71 3.05 8.56 -0.68
C GLU A 71 3.54 7.16 -0.98
N PRO A 72 4.84 6.98 -1.20
CA PRO A 72 5.37 5.62 -1.37
C PRO A 72 5.06 4.77 -0.16
N ALA A 73 4.63 3.53 -0.41
CA ALA A 73 4.30 2.62 0.69
C ALA A 73 5.52 2.32 1.55
N THR A 74 6.72 2.35 0.95
CA THR A 74 7.96 2.16 1.72
C THR A 74 8.18 3.26 2.73
N GLU A 75 7.79 4.49 2.41
CA GLU A 75 7.90 5.60 3.38
C GLU A 75 6.91 5.44 4.52
N ARG A 76 5.71 4.97 4.21
CA ARG A 76 4.72 4.69 5.24
C ARG A 76 5.25 3.62 6.19
N ALA A 77 5.82 2.55 5.64
CA ALA A 77 6.35 1.46 6.43
C ALA A 77 7.51 1.93 7.31
N ALA A 78 8.42 2.72 6.76
CA ALA A 78 9.56 3.22 7.52
C ALA A 78 9.12 4.13 8.66
N ARG A 79 8.14 4.98 8.41
CA ARG A 79 7.62 5.88 9.45
C ARG A 79 6.92 5.08 10.54
N THR A 80 6.18 4.06 10.18
CA THR A 80 5.47 3.21 11.13
C THR A 80 6.46 2.49 12.05
N GLU A 81 7.51 1.94 11.47
CA GLU A 81 8.56 1.28 12.23
C GLU A 81 9.27 2.25 13.17
N GLN A 82 9.58 3.45 12.64
CA GLN A 82 10.28 4.48 13.40
C GLN A 82 9.50 4.93 14.62
N LEU A 83 8.18 4.94 14.52
CA LEU A 83 7.32 5.34 15.64
C LEU A 83 7.21 4.25 16.70
N GLY A 84 7.73 3.06 16.43
CA GLY A 84 7.74 1.98 17.41
C GLY A 84 6.36 1.46 17.74
N LEU A 85 5.46 1.43 16.79
CA LEU A 85 4.08 1.06 17.02
C LEU A 85 3.88 -0.44 17.27
N PHE A 86 4.89 -1.23 17.01
CA PHE A 86 4.75 -2.69 17.06
C PHE A 86 5.76 -3.33 18.00
N ARG A 87 5.93 -2.74 19.15
CA ARG A 87 6.78 -3.33 20.17
C ARG A 87 5.98 -4.12 21.17
#